data_351ca274f95a12c6f84ce71af110b0a6
#
_entry.id   351ca274f95a12c6f84ce71af110b0a6
#
_cell.length_a   1.000
_cell.length_b   1.000
_cell.length_c   1.000
_cell.angle_alpha   90.00
_cell.angle_beta   90.00
_cell.angle_gamma   90.00
#
_symmetry.space_group_name_H-M   'P 1'
#
loop_
_entity.id
_entity.type
_entity.pdbx_description
1 polymer ?
#
loop_
_entity_poly.entity_id
_entity_poly.type
_entity_poly.pdbx_seq_one_letter_code
_entity_poly.pdbx_strand_id
1 'polypeptide(L)'
;HVEFAEISHEPSLIRSFYNICHRVEPVVLGLVAPSRRGNTYCRSLPDRSRLLHDCKSLEEFRQALTAAGLERYWAINMIHLFGPSPRIEFRAHQGTLDFEKAKHWRNLCLRLIDHSIQRSAKATKAQLPREQESLKKMLVTLGFKPNTRVFAKVDPELRATGRYFLKRWKVLNPSGQSSGAATPPRTSDEPADAAPNESAQS
;
A
#
# COMPACT_ATOMS: atom_id res chain seq x y z
N HIS A 1 11.47 0.37 -6.95
CA HIS A 1 11.85 1.37 -5.95
C HIS A 1 11.54 2.76 -6.47
N VAL A 2 11.09 3.63 -5.59
CA VAL A 2 10.90 5.06 -5.86
C VAL A 2 11.67 5.82 -4.79
N GLU A 3 12.49 6.78 -5.21
CA GLU A 3 13.18 7.67 -4.29
C GLU A 3 12.15 8.58 -3.60
N PHE A 4 12.38 8.84 -2.31
CA PHE A 4 11.41 9.54 -1.46
C PHE A 4 12.10 10.64 -0.62
N ALA A 5 13.21 11.16 -1.14
CA ALA A 5 14.07 12.10 -0.40
C ALA A 5 13.32 13.37 0.03
N GLU A 6 12.49 13.93 -0.84
CA GLU A 6 11.77 15.20 -0.57
C GLU A 6 10.79 15.13 0.59
N ILE A 7 10.24 13.95 0.88
CA ILE A 7 9.20 13.79 1.90
C ILE A 7 9.63 12.90 3.07
N SER A 8 10.81 12.30 2.99
CA SER A 8 11.34 11.45 4.06
C SER A 8 11.62 12.19 5.37
N HIS A 9 11.70 13.51 5.32
CA HIS A 9 11.98 14.36 6.48
C HIS A 9 10.72 14.98 7.10
N GLU A 10 9.56 14.77 6.49
CA GLU A 10 8.30 15.39 6.93
C GLU A 10 7.31 14.32 7.44
N PRO A 11 7.11 14.21 8.76
CA PRO A 11 6.24 13.19 9.36
C PRO A 11 4.80 13.21 8.81
N SER A 12 4.26 14.39 8.51
CA SER A 12 2.90 14.53 7.99
C SER A 12 2.75 13.91 6.60
N LEU A 13 3.79 13.98 5.76
CA LEU A 13 3.82 13.39 4.43
C LEU A 13 3.91 11.87 4.51
N ILE A 14 4.77 11.34 5.38
CA ILE A 14 4.89 9.89 5.60
C ILE A 14 3.56 9.32 6.09
N ARG A 15 2.91 9.99 7.04
CA ARG A 15 1.58 9.61 7.54
C ARG A 15 0.54 9.61 6.42
N SER A 16 0.49 10.68 5.64
CA SER A 16 -0.43 10.81 4.52
C SER A 16 -0.21 9.68 3.51
N PHE A 17 1.05 9.36 3.20
CA PHE A 17 1.42 8.28 2.30
C PHE A 17 1.00 6.90 2.86
N TYR A 18 1.31 6.61 4.11
CA TYR A 18 0.91 5.36 4.76
C TYR A 18 -0.62 5.17 4.69
N ASN A 19 -1.36 6.22 5.06
CA ASN A 19 -2.82 6.18 5.11
C ASN A 19 -3.45 5.95 3.74
N ILE A 20 -2.97 6.62 2.69
CA ILE A 20 -3.52 6.40 1.34
C ILE A 20 -3.19 5.00 0.85
N CYS A 21 -1.95 4.53 1.06
CA CYS A 21 -1.54 3.20 0.66
C CYS A 21 -2.37 2.12 1.37
N HIS A 22 -2.50 2.20 2.68
CA HIS A 22 -3.31 1.25 3.46
C HIS A 22 -4.78 1.24 3.01
N ARG A 23 -5.35 2.43 2.71
CA ARG A 23 -6.73 2.54 2.25
C ARG A 23 -6.97 1.90 0.89
N VAL A 24 -6.06 2.08 -0.06
CA VAL A 24 -6.23 1.58 -1.44
C VAL A 24 -5.68 0.18 -1.65
N GLU A 25 -4.93 -0.36 -0.70
CA GLU A 25 -4.25 -1.66 -0.83
C GLU A 25 -5.16 -2.80 -1.28
N PRO A 26 -6.38 -2.99 -0.73
CA PRO A 26 -7.27 -4.05 -1.20
C PRO A 26 -7.59 -3.95 -2.69
N VAL A 27 -7.75 -2.73 -3.20
CA VAL A 27 -7.98 -2.47 -4.62
C VAL A 27 -6.72 -2.73 -5.44
N VAL A 28 -5.56 -2.29 -4.95
CA VAL A 28 -4.26 -2.53 -5.59
C VAL A 28 -3.98 -4.03 -5.70
N LEU A 29 -4.25 -4.79 -4.64
CA LEU A 29 -4.14 -6.26 -4.67
C LEU A 29 -5.11 -6.90 -5.66
N GLY A 30 -6.28 -6.31 -5.90
CA GLY A 30 -7.19 -6.74 -6.97
C GLY A 30 -6.64 -6.51 -8.40
N LEU A 31 -5.64 -5.65 -8.57
CA LEU A 31 -4.98 -5.35 -9.85
C LEU A 31 -3.76 -6.23 -10.15
N VAL A 32 -3.33 -7.06 -9.21
CA VAL A 32 -2.18 -7.96 -9.38
C VAL A 32 -2.64 -9.41 -9.54
N ALA A 33 -1.74 -10.26 -10.04
CA ALA A 33 -2.04 -11.69 -10.21
C ALA A 33 -2.48 -12.33 -8.88
N PRO A 34 -3.43 -13.30 -8.90
CA PRO A 34 -3.90 -13.97 -7.68
C PRO A 34 -2.76 -14.51 -6.80
N SER A 35 -1.69 -15.03 -7.39
CA SER A 35 -0.52 -15.55 -6.68
C SER A 35 0.25 -14.49 -5.87
N ARG A 36 -0.04 -13.21 -6.09
CA ARG A 36 0.54 -12.09 -5.31
C ARG A 36 -0.36 -11.64 -4.16
N ARG A 37 -1.62 -12.08 -4.14
CA ARG A 37 -2.59 -11.74 -3.10
C ARG A 37 -2.37 -12.67 -1.90
N GLY A 38 -2.10 -12.12 -0.72
CA GLY A 38 -1.82 -12.93 0.49
C GLY A 38 -0.49 -13.70 0.47
N ASN A 39 0.45 -13.29 -0.41
CA ASN A 39 1.76 -13.90 -0.50
C ASN A 39 2.66 -13.48 0.66
N THR A 40 3.44 -14.42 1.21
CA THR A 40 4.38 -14.17 2.31
C THR A 40 5.37 -13.04 2.01
N TYR A 41 5.78 -12.89 0.76
CA TYR A 41 6.71 -11.85 0.30
C TYR A 41 6.03 -10.53 -0.11
N CYS A 42 4.70 -10.44 0.08
CA CYS A 42 3.90 -9.25 -0.24
C CYS A 42 2.71 -9.17 0.74
N ARG A 43 3.02 -9.04 2.02
CA ARG A 43 2.01 -8.95 3.09
C ARG A 43 1.32 -7.60 3.06
N SER A 44 0.07 -7.58 3.46
CA SER A 44 -0.69 -6.34 3.62
C SER A 44 -0.12 -5.45 4.71
N LEU A 45 -0.23 -4.15 4.51
CA LEU A 45 0.11 -3.16 5.52
C LEU A 45 -0.77 -3.35 6.77
N PRO A 46 -0.19 -3.38 7.97
CA PRO A 46 -0.97 -3.44 9.20
C PRO A 46 -1.75 -2.14 9.42
N ASP A 47 -2.90 -2.25 10.09
CA ASP A 47 -3.63 -1.04 10.51
C ASP A 47 -2.95 -0.36 11.69
N ARG A 48 -2.18 0.67 11.40
CA ARG A 48 -1.45 1.47 12.38
C ARG A 48 -1.78 2.96 12.30
N SER A 49 -2.87 3.29 11.61
CA SER A 49 -3.27 4.68 11.40
C SER A 49 -3.40 5.48 12.70
N ARG A 50 -3.88 4.88 13.78
CA ARG A 50 -3.96 5.53 15.11
C ARG A 50 -2.57 5.76 15.70
N LEU A 51 -1.71 4.73 15.70
CA LEU A 51 -0.36 4.82 16.25
C LEU A 51 0.47 5.89 15.52
N LEU A 52 0.36 5.94 14.20
CA LEU A 52 1.10 6.90 13.38
C LEU A 52 0.52 8.32 13.46
N HIS A 53 -0.74 8.46 13.89
CA HIS A 53 -1.39 9.78 14.02
C HIS A 53 -0.68 10.68 15.04
N ASP A 54 -0.20 10.11 16.14
CA ASP A 54 0.36 10.86 17.26
C ASP A 54 1.87 11.10 17.12
N CYS A 55 2.53 10.45 16.15
CA CYS A 55 3.96 10.66 15.88
C CYS A 55 4.22 12.09 15.38
N LYS A 56 5.14 12.79 16.05
CA LYS A 56 5.53 14.18 15.74
C LYS A 56 6.90 14.29 15.09
N SER A 57 7.71 13.25 15.22
CA SER A 57 9.07 13.19 14.68
C SER A 57 9.28 11.96 13.81
N LEU A 58 10.32 11.99 12.98
CA LEU A 58 10.72 10.83 12.17
C LEU A 58 11.13 9.64 13.02
N GLU A 59 11.77 9.92 14.15
CA GLU A 59 12.20 8.86 15.06
C GLU A 59 11.01 8.15 15.71
N GLU A 60 10.00 8.91 16.13
CA GLU A 60 8.74 8.33 16.62
C GLU A 60 8.06 7.48 15.54
N PHE A 61 8.05 7.94 14.27
CA PHE A 61 7.55 7.14 13.16
C PHE A 61 8.33 5.85 12.96
N ARG A 62 9.65 5.93 12.98
CA ARG A 62 10.52 4.76 12.86
C ARG A 62 10.25 3.75 13.98
N GLN A 63 10.18 4.22 15.21
CA GLN A 63 9.88 3.38 16.37
C GLN A 63 8.49 2.76 16.29
N ALA A 64 7.47 3.55 15.92
CA ALA A 64 6.09 3.06 15.76
C ALA A 64 5.98 1.99 14.67
N LEU A 65 6.63 2.17 13.53
CA LEU A 65 6.65 1.18 12.45
C LEU A 65 7.45 -0.06 12.85
N THR A 66 8.56 0.09 13.56
CA THR A 66 9.36 -1.02 14.09
C THR A 66 8.55 -1.83 15.09
N ALA A 67 7.88 -1.18 16.05
CA ALA A 67 6.98 -1.82 17.01
C ALA A 67 5.78 -2.50 16.33
N ALA A 68 5.39 -2.00 15.16
CA ALA A 68 4.36 -2.60 14.30
C ALA A 68 4.88 -3.79 13.47
N GLY A 69 6.13 -4.22 13.66
CA GLY A 69 6.76 -5.26 12.87
C GLY A 69 7.10 -4.77 11.45
N LEU A 70 7.73 -3.58 11.35
CA LEU A 70 8.22 -3.10 10.05
C LEU A 70 9.09 -4.16 9.37
N GLU A 71 8.53 -4.78 8.35
CA GLU A 71 9.15 -5.87 7.63
C GLU A 71 9.39 -5.55 6.16
N ARG A 72 10.47 -6.11 5.61
CA ARG A 72 10.79 -5.99 4.19
C ARG A 72 9.73 -6.59 3.26
N TYR A 73 8.87 -7.45 3.78
CA TYR A 73 7.89 -8.21 2.99
C TYR A 73 6.49 -7.57 2.94
N TRP A 74 6.30 -6.37 3.45
CA TRP A 74 5.06 -5.63 3.21
C TRP A 74 4.91 -5.26 1.74
N ALA A 75 3.66 -5.20 1.27
CA ALA A 75 3.33 -4.82 -0.11
C ALA A 75 3.92 -3.46 -0.49
N ILE A 76 4.11 -2.61 0.51
CA ILE A 76 4.86 -1.36 0.44
C ILE A 76 5.92 -1.40 1.52
N ASN A 77 7.16 -1.65 1.11
CA ASN A 77 8.29 -1.75 2.02
C ASN A 77 8.90 -0.36 2.26
N MET A 78 8.91 0.06 3.51
CA MET A 78 9.40 1.37 3.97
C MET A 78 10.69 1.28 4.82
N ILE A 79 11.34 0.12 4.88
CA ILE A 79 12.57 -0.06 5.68
C ILE A 79 13.65 0.97 5.32
N HIS A 80 13.77 1.27 4.02
CA HIS A 80 14.79 2.19 3.54
C HIS A 80 14.38 3.67 3.60
N LEU A 81 13.17 3.97 4.09
CA LEU A 81 12.68 5.34 4.17
C LEU A 81 13.51 6.20 5.13
N PHE A 82 14.02 5.59 6.21
CA PHE A 82 14.77 6.25 7.28
C PHE A 82 16.30 6.11 7.11
N GLY A 83 16.75 5.63 5.97
CA GLY A 83 18.18 5.44 5.68
C GLY A 83 18.79 6.62 4.91
N PRO A 84 20.08 6.53 4.57
CA PRO A 84 20.81 7.60 3.88
C PRO A 84 20.33 7.83 2.43
N SER A 85 19.64 6.86 1.85
CA SER A 85 19.00 6.98 0.53
C SER A 85 17.52 6.62 0.67
N PRO A 86 16.69 7.58 1.10
CA PRO A 86 15.29 7.36 1.39
C PRO A 86 14.54 6.86 0.15
N ARG A 87 13.96 5.68 0.25
CA ARG A 87 13.20 5.07 -0.85
C ARG A 87 12.12 4.14 -0.34
N ILE A 88 11.10 3.96 -1.17
CA ILE A 88 10.00 3.04 -0.97
C ILE A 88 10.04 1.97 -2.05
N GLU A 89 9.83 0.73 -1.66
CA GLU A 89 9.72 -0.39 -2.58
C GLU A 89 8.25 -0.85 -2.65
N PHE A 90 7.66 -0.76 -3.84
CA PHE A 90 6.32 -1.30 -4.13
C PHE A 90 6.45 -2.76 -4.58
N ARG A 91 6.09 -3.70 -3.72
CA ARG A 91 6.28 -5.14 -3.91
C ARG A 91 5.06 -5.89 -4.46
N ALA A 92 3.92 -5.26 -4.51
CA ALA A 92 2.68 -5.91 -4.90
C ALA A 92 2.71 -6.46 -6.34
N HIS A 93 3.34 -5.76 -7.29
CA HIS A 93 3.42 -6.19 -8.68
C HIS A 93 4.52 -7.24 -8.89
N GLN A 94 4.22 -8.26 -9.69
CA GLN A 94 5.24 -9.21 -10.14
C GLN A 94 6.20 -8.56 -11.16
N GLY A 95 7.40 -9.10 -11.31
CA GLY A 95 8.31 -8.72 -12.37
C GLY A 95 7.65 -8.88 -13.75
N THR A 96 8.00 -8.01 -14.69
CA THR A 96 7.46 -8.03 -16.05
C THR A 96 8.46 -7.45 -17.04
N LEU A 97 8.51 -8.05 -18.23
CA LEU A 97 9.19 -7.50 -19.42
C LEU A 97 8.24 -6.71 -20.33
N ASP A 98 6.95 -6.70 -20.01
CA ASP A 98 5.94 -5.94 -20.74
C ASP A 98 6.03 -4.46 -20.30
N PHE A 99 6.50 -3.64 -21.23
CA PHE A 99 6.69 -2.19 -21.02
C PHE A 99 5.40 -1.47 -20.64
N GLU A 100 4.27 -1.82 -21.24
CA GLU A 100 2.98 -1.16 -20.94
C GLU A 100 2.54 -1.48 -19.50
N LYS A 101 2.71 -2.72 -19.05
CA LYS A 101 2.47 -3.07 -17.65
C LYS A 101 3.37 -2.29 -16.71
N ALA A 102 4.67 -2.26 -16.98
CA ALA A 102 5.65 -1.55 -16.16
C ALA A 102 5.32 -0.05 -16.09
N LYS A 103 5.01 0.58 -17.23
CA LYS A 103 4.64 1.99 -17.34
C LYS A 103 3.39 2.33 -16.49
N HIS A 104 2.32 1.58 -16.66
CA HIS A 104 1.09 1.84 -15.92
C HIS A 104 1.25 1.58 -14.41
N TRP A 105 2.04 0.59 -14.03
CA TRP A 105 2.36 0.35 -12.63
C TRP A 105 3.21 1.48 -12.03
N ARG A 106 4.23 1.94 -12.74
CA ARG A 106 5.01 3.13 -12.37
C ARG A 106 4.10 4.33 -12.11
N ASN A 107 3.18 4.60 -13.03
CA ASN A 107 2.24 5.72 -12.90
C ASN A 107 1.37 5.59 -11.64
N LEU A 108 0.92 4.38 -11.30
CA LEU A 108 0.18 4.16 -10.05
C LEU A 108 1.03 4.50 -8.83
N CYS A 109 2.26 4.00 -8.77
CA CYS A 109 3.18 4.26 -7.65
C CYS A 109 3.47 5.76 -7.49
N LEU A 110 3.78 6.46 -8.58
CA LEU A 110 4.02 7.90 -8.56
C LEU A 110 2.78 8.68 -8.12
N ARG A 111 1.60 8.33 -8.61
CA ARG A 111 0.35 9.00 -8.21
C ARG A 111 -0.03 8.79 -6.75
N LEU A 112 0.34 7.66 -6.15
CA LEU A 112 0.18 7.46 -4.70
C LEU A 112 1.04 8.45 -3.91
N ILE A 113 2.28 8.66 -4.34
CA ILE A 113 3.20 9.62 -3.72
C ILE A 113 2.70 11.05 -3.92
N ASP A 114 2.43 11.45 -5.16
CA ASP A 114 1.93 12.80 -5.48
C ASP A 114 0.65 13.15 -4.71
N HIS A 115 -0.27 12.20 -4.63
CA HIS A 115 -1.51 12.39 -3.88
C HIS A 115 -1.25 12.61 -2.39
N SER A 116 -0.29 11.89 -1.81
CA SER A 116 0.06 12.06 -0.39
C SER A 116 0.65 13.45 -0.11
N ILE A 117 1.50 13.95 -1.00
CA ILE A 117 2.08 15.30 -0.91
C ILE A 117 0.98 16.36 -0.99
N GLN A 118 0.16 16.29 -2.05
CA GLN A 118 -0.91 17.28 -2.27
C GLN A 118 -1.93 17.30 -1.13
N ARG A 119 -2.14 16.18 -0.49
CA ARG A 119 -3.11 16.03 0.58
C ARG A 119 -2.55 16.48 1.92
N SER A 120 -1.29 16.23 2.23
CA SER A 120 -0.65 16.69 3.45
C SER A 120 -0.68 18.22 3.55
N ALA A 121 -0.44 18.91 2.44
CA ALA A 121 -0.54 20.36 2.37
C ALA A 121 -1.95 20.93 2.66
N LYS A 122 -3.00 20.08 2.58
CA LYS A 122 -4.42 20.45 2.79
C LYS A 122 -5.04 19.84 4.03
N ALA A 123 -4.38 18.89 4.67
CA ALA A 123 -4.96 18.05 5.71
C ALA A 123 -4.80 18.65 7.10
N THR A 124 -5.65 19.58 7.41
CA THR A 124 -6.09 19.76 8.78
C THR A 124 -7.10 18.66 9.13
N LYS A 125 -6.70 17.69 9.95
CA LYS A 125 -7.55 16.88 10.85
C LYS A 125 -8.53 15.82 10.30
N ALA A 126 -8.64 15.49 9.03
CA ALA A 126 -9.61 14.47 8.65
C ALA A 126 -8.96 13.07 8.57
N GLN A 127 -9.11 12.26 9.60
CA GLN A 127 -9.07 10.80 9.46
C GLN A 127 -10.16 10.44 8.46
N LEU A 128 -9.76 9.85 7.33
CA LEU A 128 -10.75 9.35 6.38
C LEU A 128 -11.33 8.05 6.92
N PRO A 129 -12.66 7.93 6.98
CA PRO A 129 -13.29 6.67 7.33
C PRO A 129 -12.82 5.57 6.38
N ARG A 130 -12.70 4.36 6.92
CA ARG A 130 -12.43 3.11 6.19
C ARG A 130 -13.65 2.71 5.33
N GLU A 131 -14.09 3.56 4.43
CA GLU A 131 -15.00 3.10 3.40
C GLU A 131 -14.23 2.19 2.45
N GLN A 132 -14.82 1.06 2.11
CA GLN A 132 -14.27 0.15 1.10
C GLN A 132 -14.02 0.96 -0.18
N GLU A 133 -12.76 1.16 -0.50
CA GLU A 133 -12.37 1.89 -1.69
C GLU A 133 -12.71 1.04 -2.91
N SER A 134 -13.48 1.58 -3.85
CA SER A 134 -13.71 0.93 -5.14
C SER A 134 -12.62 1.31 -6.13
N LEU A 135 -12.36 0.44 -7.11
CA LEU A 135 -11.39 0.76 -8.19
C LEU A 135 -11.69 2.12 -8.84
N LYS A 136 -12.96 2.40 -9.14
CA LYS A 136 -13.35 3.68 -9.76
C LYS A 136 -13.03 4.87 -8.85
N LYS A 137 -13.32 4.75 -7.56
CA LYS A 137 -13.05 5.78 -6.56
C LYS A 137 -11.55 6.01 -6.42
N MET A 138 -10.74 4.94 -6.30
CA MET A 138 -9.29 5.02 -6.27
C MET A 138 -8.74 5.73 -7.51
N LEU A 139 -9.17 5.33 -8.72
CA LEU A 139 -8.68 5.94 -9.97
C LEU A 139 -9.01 7.43 -10.06
N VAL A 140 -10.21 7.83 -9.64
CA VAL A 140 -10.59 9.26 -9.60
C VAL A 140 -9.78 10.03 -8.57
N THR A 141 -9.62 9.48 -7.37
CA THR A 141 -8.84 10.06 -6.27
C THR A 141 -7.39 10.30 -6.67
N LEU A 142 -6.78 9.34 -7.35
CA LEU A 142 -5.40 9.42 -7.83
C LEU A 142 -5.26 10.22 -9.15
N GLY A 143 -6.35 10.77 -9.69
CA GLY A 143 -6.33 11.65 -10.86
C GLY A 143 -6.27 10.96 -12.22
N PHE A 144 -6.46 9.64 -12.29
CA PHE A 144 -6.46 8.92 -13.57
C PHE A 144 -7.67 9.19 -14.45
N LYS A 145 -8.83 9.50 -13.87
CA LYS A 145 -10.08 9.92 -14.54
C LYS A 145 -10.36 9.24 -15.90
N PRO A 146 -10.48 7.91 -15.98
CA PRO A 146 -10.52 7.16 -17.25
C PRO A 146 -11.72 7.53 -18.14
N ASN A 147 -12.83 7.98 -17.55
CA ASN A 147 -14.12 8.25 -18.19
C ASN A 147 -14.46 9.75 -18.33
N THR A 148 -13.52 10.64 -18.04
CA THR A 148 -13.79 12.09 -18.13
C THR A 148 -13.91 12.50 -19.59
N ARG A 149 -15.02 13.16 -19.95
CA ARG A 149 -15.21 13.76 -21.28
C ARG A 149 -14.16 14.85 -21.53
N VAL A 150 -13.93 15.17 -22.79
CA VAL A 150 -12.80 15.88 -23.38
C VAL A 150 -12.42 17.24 -22.73
N PHE A 151 -13.30 17.85 -21.94
CA PHE A 151 -13.10 19.20 -21.40
C PHE A 151 -12.23 19.29 -20.14
N ALA A 152 -11.88 18.19 -19.51
CA ALA A 152 -10.93 18.23 -18.40
C ALA A 152 -9.51 18.08 -18.93
N LYS A 153 -8.62 19.02 -18.60
CA LYS A 153 -7.17 18.93 -18.86
C LYS A 153 -6.58 17.77 -18.02
N VAL A 154 -6.82 16.55 -18.43
CA VAL A 154 -6.21 15.36 -17.83
C VAL A 154 -5.17 14.86 -18.81
N ASP A 155 -3.96 14.64 -18.28
CA ASP A 155 -2.87 14.04 -19.04
C ASP A 155 -3.35 12.78 -19.78
N PRO A 156 -3.15 12.68 -21.10
CA PRO A 156 -3.53 11.52 -21.90
C PRO A 156 -2.94 10.20 -21.37
N GLU A 157 -1.72 10.22 -20.85
CA GLU A 157 -1.05 9.05 -20.31
C GLU A 157 -1.73 8.57 -19.00
N LEU A 158 -2.08 9.48 -18.10
CA LEU A 158 -2.82 9.15 -16.89
C LEU A 158 -4.20 8.58 -17.22
N ARG A 159 -4.87 9.14 -18.22
CA ARG A 159 -6.15 8.61 -18.71
C ARG A 159 -6.00 7.20 -19.30
N ALA A 160 -4.95 6.97 -20.10
CA ALA A 160 -4.63 5.64 -20.63
C ALA A 160 -4.37 4.63 -19.51
N THR A 161 -3.63 5.04 -18.48
CA THR A 161 -3.38 4.24 -17.27
C THR A 161 -4.68 3.87 -16.55
N GLY A 162 -5.58 4.82 -16.36
CA GLY A 162 -6.89 4.54 -15.77
C GLY A 162 -7.70 3.50 -16.56
N ARG A 163 -7.74 3.63 -17.92
CA ARG A 163 -8.41 2.64 -18.78
C ARG A 163 -7.74 1.28 -18.74
N TYR A 164 -6.40 1.24 -18.68
CA TYR A 164 -5.65 0.01 -18.51
C TYR A 164 -6.06 -0.74 -17.25
N PHE A 165 -6.13 -0.06 -16.10
CA PHE A 165 -6.52 -0.68 -14.84
C PHE A 165 -7.98 -1.14 -14.82
N LEU A 166 -8.89 -0.42 -15.47
CA LEU A 166 -10.28 -0.89 -15.62
C LEU A 166 -10.37 -2.20 -16.42
N LYS A 167 -9.60 -2.33 -17.52
CA LYS A 167 -9.53 -3.58 -18.30
C LYS A 167 -8.89 -4.70 -17.48
N ARG A 168 -7.77 -4.41 -16.83
CA ARG A 168 -7.04 -5.39 -16.03
C ARG A 168 -7.87 -5.93 -14.87
N TRP A 169 -8.63 -5.08 -14.21
CA TRP A 169 -9.53 -5.49 -13.13
C TRP A 169 -10.54 -6.53 -13.60
N LYS A 170 -11.18 -6.31 -14.74
CA LYS A 170 -12.16 -7.25 -15.33
C LYS A 170 -11.53 -8.62 -15.63
N VAL A 171 -10.30 -8.63 -16.11
CA VAL A 171 -9.57 -9.88 -16.41
C VAL A 171 -9.21 -10.64 -15.14
N LEU A 172 -8.79 -9.94 -14.10
CA LEU A 172 -8.32 -10.56 -12.86
C LEU A 172 -9.43 -10.87 -11.85
N ASN A 173 -10.65 -10.35 -12.09
CA ASN A 173 -11.82 -10.54 -11.23
C ASN A 173 -13.06 -10.81 -12.10
N PRO A 174 -13.12 -11.98 -12.80
CA PRO A 174 -14.12 -12.27 -13.84
C PRO A 174 -15.55 -12.46 -13.33
N SER A 175 -15.71 -12.91 -12.11
CA SER A 175 -17.03 -13.08 -11.49
C SER A 175 -17.24 -11.92 -10.56
N GLY A 176 -18.30 -11.14 -10.73
CA GLY A 176 -18.65 -9.96 -9.94
C GLY A 176 -18.62 -10.14 -8.39
N GLN A 177 -17.65 -10.86 -7.90
CA GLN A 177 -17.32 -10.91 -6.49
C GLN A 177 -16.99 -9.49 -6.06
N SER A 178 -18.00 -8.82 -5.50
CA SER A 178 -17.74 -7.75 -4.54
C SER A 178 -16.58 -8.24 -3.68
N SER A 179 -15.52 -7.46 -3.61
CA SER A 179 -14.35 -7.72 -2.79
C SER A 179 -14.76 -7.83 -1.31
N GLY A 180 -15.32 -8.97 -0.94
CA GLY A 180 -15.31 -9.43 0.42
C GLY A 180 -13.85 -9.68 0.73
N ALA A 181 -13.29 -8.90 1.63
CA ALA A 181 -11.95 -9.06 2.13
C ALA A 181 -11.77 -10.54 2.51
N ALA A 182 -10.93 -11.26 1.76
CA ALA A 182 -10.42 -12.52 2.23
C ALA A 182 -9.62 -12.21 3.49
N THR A 183 -10.21 -12.47 4.64
CA THR A 183 -9.51 -12.46 5.92
C THR A 183 -8.38 -13.47 5.77
N PRO A 184 -7.11 -13.08 5.92
CA PRO A 184 -6.02 -14.03 5.89
C PRO A 184 -6.26 -15.06 7.01
N PRO A 185 -5.93 -16.35 6.79
CA PRO A 185 -6.04 -17.35 7.83
C PRO A 185 -5.19 -16.89 9.02
N ARG A 186 -5.80 -16.88 10.20
CA ARG A 186 -5.08 -16.69 11.46
C ARG A 186 -4.08 -17.85 11.55
N THR A 187 -2.81 -17.55 11.46
CA THR A 187 -1.77 -18.48 11.93
C THR A 187 -1.90 -18.52 13.43
N SER A 188 -2.44 -19.62 13.93
CA SER A 188 -2.36 -20.00 15.33
C SER A 188 -0.93 -20.45 15.58
N ASP A 189 -0.04 -19.56 15.92
CA ASP A 189 1.20 -19.89 16.62
C ASP A 189 0.87 -19.97 18.10
N GLU A 190 0.32 -21.08 18.50
CA GLU A 190 0.37 -21.53 19.89
C GLU A 190 1.79 -22.04 20.16
N PRO A 191 2.50 -21.52 21.17
CA PRO A 191 3.76 -22.11 21.58
C PRO A 191 3.46 -23.49 22.19
N ALA A 192 4.07 -24.53 21.61
CA ALA A 192 4.04 -25.86 22.17
C ALA A 192 4.59 -25.85 23.61
N ASP A 193 3.77 -26.32 24.51
CA ASP A 193 4.10 -26.61 25.92
C ASP A 193 5.43 -27.36 26.01
N ALA A 194 6.36 -26.76 26.70
CA ALA A 194 7.57 -27.45 27.19
C ALA A 194 7.17 -28.41 28.31
N ALA A 195 7.21 -29.68 28.00
CA ALA A 195 7.07 -30.76 29.00
C ALA A 195 8.16 -30.64 30.09
N PRO A 196 7.83 -30.87 31.35
CA PRO A 196 8.81 -30.87 32.41
C PRO A 196 9.72 -32.10 32.33
N ASN A 197 11.03 -31.87 32.37
CA ASN A 197 12.05 -32.91 32.41
C ASN A 197 12.19 -33.37 33.86
N GLU A 198 11.51 -34.47 34.22
CA GLU A 198 11.81 -35.29 35.40
C GLU A 198 12.93 -36.25 35.05
N SER A 199 14.03 -36.13 35.75
CA SER A 199 14.93 -37.23 36.14
C SER A 199 16.00 -36.60 37.05
N ALA A 200 15.91 -36.77 38.33
CA ALA A 200 16.07 -37.94 39.16
C ALA A 200 17.52 -38.42 39.24
N GLN A 201 18.07 -38.17 40.39
CA GLN A 201 18.83 -39.08 41.24
C GLN A 201 19.85 -40.05 40.60
N SER A 202 21.09 -39.78 40.78
CA SER A 202 21.99 -40.68 41.54
C SER A 202 23.32 -40.01 41.74
#